data_2e36cb5f7c880b56cc116ddcabd59cfc
#
_entry.id   2e36cb5f7c880b56cc116ddcabd59cfc
#
_cell.length_a   1.000
_cell.length_b   1.000
_cell.length_c   1.000
_cell.angle_alpha   90.00
_cell.angle_beta   90.00
_cell.angle_gamma   90.00
#
_symmetry.space_group_name_H-M   'P 1'
#
loop_
_entity.id
_entity.type
_entity.pdbx_description
1 polymer ?
#
loop_
_entity_poly.entity_id
_entity_poly.type
_entity_poly.pdbx_seq_one_letter_code
_entity_poly.pdbx_strand_id
1 'polypeptide(L)'
;MLLATTSLGLFDSPSNAAERIMPPRCGFYEIDPPVGELTGRYVHCADSFILIKFHWSNGNTGTTCVPPWWQIPFFRDGQHKVVNAYYVTTPPNLTGPPDDLRCSTGQPHA
;
A
#
# COMPACT_ATOMS: atom_id res chain seq x y z
N MET A 1 -40.71 11.00 -17.95
CA MET A 1 -40.41 10.81 -17.60
C MET A 1 -39.69 10.43 -17.21
N LEU A 2 -39.47 10.40 -17.05
CA LEU A 2 -38.81 10.00 -16.55
C LEU A 2 -37.99 9.73 -16.25
N LEU A 3 -37.77 9.72 -16.16
CA LEU A 3 -37.03 9.37 -15.75
C LEU A 3 -36.27 9.19 -15.43
N ALA A 4 -36.22 9.34 -15.36
CA ALA A 4 -35.52 9.06 -14.92
C ALA A 4 -34.75 8.91 -14.56
N THR A 5 -34.54 8.93 -14.52
CA THR A 5 -33.89 8.70 -14.01
C THR A 5 -33.09 8.47 -13.68
N THR A 6 -33.05 8.54 -13.77
CA THR A 6 -32.41 8.21 -13.26
C THR A 6 -31.62 7.94 -12.99
N SER A 7 -31.60 8.03 -13.06
CA SER A 7 -31.00 7.65 -12.63
C SER A 7 -30.24 7.43 -12.40
N LEU A 8 -30.05 7.44 -12.56
CA LEU A 8 -29.37 7.01 -12.16
C LEU A 8 -28.72 6.91 -11.92
N GLY A 9 -28.72 6.93 -11.98
CA GLY A 9 -28.17 6.61 -11.56
C GLY A 9 -27.53 6.60 -11.31
N LEU A 10 -27.39 6.55 -11.44
CA LEU A 10 -26.88 6.28 -11.10
C LEU A 10 -26.27 6.22 -10.78
N PHE A 11 -26.11 6.22 -10.77
CA PHE A 11 -25.56 5.96 -10.46
C PHE A 11 -24.95 6.09 -10.18
N ASP A 12 -24.84 6.27 -10.44
CA ASP A 12 -24.25 6.24 -10.15
C ASP A 12 -23.62 6.36 -9.78
N SER A 13 -23.48 6.55 -9.80
CA SER A 13 -22.85 6.60 -9.39
C SER A 13 -22.22 6.55 -8.96
N PRO A 14 -21.99 6.58 -8.90
CA PRO A 14 -21.20 6.50 -8.45
C PRO A 14 -20.46 6.36 -8.24
N SER A 15 -20.24 6.32 -8.40
CA SER A 15 -19.62 6.08 -8.24
C SER A 15 -18.97 6.20 -8.21
N ASN A 16 -18.80 6.21 -8.33
CA ASN A 16 -18.20 6.40 -8.16
C ASN A 16 -17.69 6.57 -7.64
N ALA A 17 -17.49 6.62 -7.56
CA ALA A 17 -16.98 6.78 -6.91
C ALA A 17 -16.56 6.19 -6.35
N ALA A 18 -16.62 5.80 -6.21
CA ALA A 18 -16.25 5.30 -5.75
C ALA A 18 -15.67 4.71 -5.91
N GLU A 19 -15.68 4.60 -6.24
CA GLU A 19 -15.13 4.26 -6.48
C GLU A 19 -14.37 4.37 -6.49
N ARG A 20 -14.29 4.77 -6.35
CA ARG A 20 -13.51 4.93 -6.08
C ARG A 20 -12.91 4.83 -5.16
N ILE A 21 -13.07 4.83 -4.90
CA ILE A 21 -12.55 4.53 -3.88
C ILE A 21 -11.80 3.35 -3.76
N MET A 22 -11.83 2.52 -4.22
CA MET A 22 -11.15 1.50 -4.20
C MET A 22 -9.84 1.68 -4.32
N PRO A 23 -8.97 0.98 -3.68
CA PRO A 23 -7.60 1.24 -3.86
C PRO A 23 -7.41 1.11 -5.29
N PRO A 24 -7.13 2.18 -5.84
CA PRO A 24 -6.99 2.17 -7.25
C PRO A 24 -5.77 1.42 -7.66
N ARG A 25 -4.82 1.18 -6.77
CA ARG A 25 -3.56 0.56 -7.16
C ARG A 25 -3.07 -0.39 -6.11
N CYS A 26 -2.51 -1.49 -6.56
CA CYS A 26 -1.73 -2.38 -5.73
C CYS A 26 -0.25 -2.13 -6.03
N GLY A 27 0.62 -2.38 -5.05
CA GLY A 27 2.03 -2.14 -5.21
C GLY A 27 2.44 -0.74 -4.81
N PHE A 28 3.60 -0.33 -5.26
CA PHE A 28 4.16 0.97 -4.91
C PHE A 28 3.66 2.04 -5.85
N TYR A 29 3.37 3.21 -5.29
CA TYR A 29 3.16 4.41 -6.10
C TYR A 29 3.65 5.63 -5.33
N GLU A 30 4.10 6.63 -6.08
CA GLU A 30 4.48 7.91 -5.51
C GLU A 30 3.27 8.79 -5.33
N ILE A 31 3.30 9.59 -4.28
CA ILE A 31 2.31 10.64 -4.04
C ILE A 31 2.93 11.93 -4.51
N ASP A 32 2.44 12.44 -5.64
CA ASP A 32 3.00 13.61 -6.29
C ASP A 32 1.87 14.55 -6.71
N PRO A 33 1.82 15.75 -6.12
CA PRO A 33 2.78 16.27 -5.14
C PRO A 33 2.63 15.60 -3.78
N PRO A 34 3.70 15.59 -2.97
CA PRO A 34 3.65 15.00 -1.64
C PRO A 34 2.62 15.68 -0.75
N VAL A 35 2.09 14.92 0.20
CA VAL A 35 1.18 15.45 1.21
C VAL A 35 1.99 15.55 2.51
N GLY A 36 2.49 16.74 2.81
CA GLY A 36 3.42 16.92 3.92
C GLY A 36 4.68 16.11 3.68
N GLU A 37 5.02 15.24 4.61
CA GLU A 37 6.19 14.36 4.48
C GLU A 37 5.87 13.05 3.77
N LEU A 38 4.61 12.80 3.47
CA LEU A 38 4.17 11.55 2.83
C LEU A 38 4.47 11.62 1.34
N THR A 39 5.35 10.72 0.86
CA THR A 39 5.83 10.75 -0.52
C THR A 39 5.47 9.50 -1.31
N GLY A 40 4.99 8.46 -0.68
CA GLY A 40 4.63 7.24 -1.39
C GLY A 40 3.89 6.25 -0.50
N ARG A 41 3.37 5.20 -1.12
CA ARG A 41 2.69 4.11 -0.42
C ARG A 41 2.95 2.80 -1.14
N TYR A 42 2.92 1.73 -0.37
CA TYR A 42 2.84 0.39 -0.92
C TYR A 42 1.51 -0.22 -0.47
N VAL A 43 0.70 -0.68 -1.42
CA VAL A 43 -0.61 -1.27 -1.13
C VAL A 43 -0.55 -2.77 -1.45
N HIS A 44 -0.85 -3.59 -0.45
CA HIS A 44 -0.85 -5.04 -0.59
C HIS A 44 -2.28 -5.52 -0.80
N CYS A 45 -2.54 -6.07 -1.97
CA CYS A 45 -3.89 -6.48 -2.37
C CYS A 45 -3.98 -8.00 -2.41
N ALA A 46 -3.63 -8.65 -1.30
CA ALA A 46 -3.74 -10.11 -1.21
C ALA A 46 -3.86 -10.54 0.25
N ASP A 47 -4.23 -11.80 0.42
CA ASP A 47 -4.59 -12.37 1.71
C ASP A 47 -3.41 -13.11 2.34
N SER A 48 -2.26 -12.48 2.36
CA SER A 48 -1.05 -13.09 2.90
C SER A 48 -0.14 -12.02 3.49
N PHE A 49 0.71 -12.44 4.43
CA PHE A 49 1.80 -11.59 4.88
C PHE A 49 2.91 -11.68 3.84
N ILE A 50 3.49 -10.55 3.50
CA ILE A 50 4.61 -10.49 2.57
C ILE A 50 5.73 -9.66 3.14
N LEU A 51 6.93 -9.83 2.57
CA LEU A 51 8.06 -8.95 2.81
C LEU A 51 8.23 -8.10 1.56
N ILE A 52 8.35 -6.80 1.73
CA ILE A 52 8.69 -5.92 0.62
C ILE A 52 10.08 -5.33 0.85
N LYS A 53 10.75 -5.06 -0.26
CA LYS A 53 12.02 -4.35 -0.25
C LYS A 53 11.79 -2.98 -0.86
N PHE A 54 12.34 -1.95 -0.24
CA PHE A 54 12.18 -0.59 -0.74
C PHE A 54 13.53 0.09 -0.91
N HIS A 55 13.56 1.02 -1.85
CA HIS A 55 14.76 1.74 -2.23
C HIS A 55 14.58 3.22 -1.99
N TRP A 56 15.53 3.82 -1.30
CA TRP A 56 15.59 5.25 -1.09
C TRP A 56 16.30 5.93 -2.24
N SER A 57 16.00 7.20 -2.44
CA SER A 57 16.62 7.98 -3.52
C SER A 57 18.14 8.14 -3.34
N ASN A 58 18.66 7.93 -2.14
CA ASN A 58 20.10 7.99 -1.89
C ASN A 58 20.79 6.63 -2.08
N GLY A 59 20.08 5.61 -2.54
CA GLY A 59 20.65 4.29 -2.77
C GLY A 59 20.51 3.31 -1.61
N ASN A 60 20.07 3.76 -0.44
CA ASN A 60 19.84 2.87 0.68
C ASN A 60 18.60 2.00 0.42
N THR A 61 18.57 0.84 1.05
CA THR A 61 17.44 -0.08 0.94
C THR A 61 17.00 -0.53 2.32
N GLY A 62 15.78 -1.04 2.38
CA GLY A 62 15.24 -1.63 3.59
C GLY A 62 14.19 -2.65 3.25
N THR A 63 13.75 -3.40 4.26
CA THR A 63 12.65 -4.34 4.11
C THR A 63 11.63 -4.10 5.21
N THR A 64 10.38 -4.43 4.92
CA THR A 64 9.34 -4.37 5.92
C THR A 64 8.29 -5.44 5.64
N CYS A 65 7.68 -5.94 6.70
CA CYS A 65 6.60 -6.92 6.61
C CYS A 65 5.28 -6.18 6.41
N VAL A 66 4.45 -6.71 5.51
CA VAL A 66 3.15 -6.12 5.22
C VAL A 66 2.07 -7.17 5.48
N PRO A 67 1.15 -6.90 6.41
CA PRO A 67 0.02 -7.80 6.65
C PRO A 67 -0.93 -7.88 5.46
N PRO A 68 -1.84 -8.88 5.46
CA PRO A 68 -2.84 -8.99 4.39
C PRO A 68 -3.65 -7.71 4.26
N TRP A 69 -3.87 -7.27 3.03
CA TRP A 69 -4.72 -6.12 2.69
C TRP A 69 -4.29 -4.81 3.35
N TRP A 70 -3.01 -4.69 3.69
CA TRP A 70 -2.50 -3.53 4.40
C TRP A 70 -1.79 -2.59 3.43
N GLN A 71 -1.47 -1.41 3.92
CA GLN A 71 -0.65 -0.48 3.16
C GLN A 71 0.42 0.12 4.06
N ILE A 72 1.55 0.43 3.45
CA ILE A 72 2.70 1.02 4.14
C ILE A 72 2.89 2.43 3.60
N PRO A 73 2.79 3.46 4.44
CA PRO A 73 3.13 4.81 4.00
C PRO A 73 4.64 5.01 4.07
N PHE A 74 5.16 5.78 3.13
CA PHE A 74 6.57 6.16 3.12
C PHE A 74 6.67 7.67 3.28
N PHE A 75 7.43 8.09 4.29
CA PHE A 75 7.65 9.50 4.58
C PHE A 75 9.07 9.87 4.22
N ARG A 76 9.25 11.10 3.76
CA ARG A 76 10.59 11.55 3.39
C ARG A 76 11.49 11.64 4.61
N ASP A 77 12.78 11.48 4.38
CA ASP A 77 13.82 11.68 5.36
C ASP A 77 14.74 12.76 4.83
N GLY A 78 14.55 13.98 5.29
CA GLY A 78 15.26 15.12 4.73
C GLY A 78 14.89 15.31 3.26
N GLN A 79 15.89 15.22 2.39
CA GLN A 79 15.68 15.35 0.96
C GLN A 79 15.50 14.02 0.26
N HIS A 80 15.52 12.93 1.01
CA HIS A 80 15.46 11.60 0.42
C HIS A 80 14.06 11.02 0.60
N LYS A 81 13.63 10.27 -0.40
CA LYS A 81 12.34 9.61 -0.38
C LYS A 81 12.48 8.20 -0.92
N VAL A 82 11.50 7.37 -0.65
CA VAL A 82 11.42 6.03 -1.24
C VAL A 82 11.00 6.19 -2.69
N VAL A 83 11.75 5.60 -3.58
CA VAL A 83 11.51 5.73 -5.03
C VAL A 83 10.98 4.45 -5.65
N ASN A 84 11.06 3.34 -4.93
CA ASN A 84 10.51 2.07 -5.41
C ASN A 84 10.34 1.11 -4.24
N ALA A 85 9.37 0.22 -4.36
CA ALA A 85 9.16 -0.86 -3.40
C ALA A 85 8.46 -2.00 -4.11
N TYR A 86 8.80 -3.23 -3.73
CA TYR A 86 8.24 -4.40 -4.38
C TYR A 86 8.30 -5.62 -3.45
N TYR A 87 7.43 -6.56 -3.73
CA TYR A 87 7.36 -7.82 -3.04
C TYR A 87 8.60 -8.66 -3.36
N VAL A 88 9.13 -9.31 -2.34
CA VAL A 88 10.21 -10.30 -2.50
C VAL A 88 9.72 -11.65 -2.02
N THR A 89 10.37 -12.71 -2.51
CA THR A 89 9.93 -14.08 -2.19
C THR A 89 10.41 -14.56 -0.82
N THR A 90 11.35 -13.84 -0.20
CA THR A 90 11.78 -14.16 1.16
C THR A 90 10.58 -13.99 2.10
N PRO A 91 10.22 -15.01 2.88
CA PRO A 91 9.08 -14.86 3.78
C PRO A 91 9.40 -13.90 4.92
N PRO A 92 8.41 -13.13 5.37
CA PRO A 92 8.61 -12.27 6.52
C PRO A 92 8.64 -13.10 7.81
N ASN A 93 9.27 -12.54 8.84
CA ASN A 93 9.21 -13.11 10.18
C ASN A 93 7.90 -12.73 10.83
N LEU A 94 7.20 -13.71 11.36
CA LEU A 94 5.90 -13.51 12.00
C LEU A 94 5.97 -13.96 13.45
N THR A 95 5.06 -13.44 14.26
CA THR A 95 4.95 -13.78 15.65
C THR A 95 3.47 -13.93 16.01
N GLY A 96 3.19 -14.56 17.13
CA GLY A 96 1.83 -14.75 17.62
C GLY A 96 1.30 -16.15 17.34
N PRO A 97 0.10 -16.45 17.88
CA PRO A 97 -0.53 -17.76 17.67
C PRO A 97 -1.02 -17.90 16.23
N PRO A 98 -1.25 -19.15 15.78
CA PRO A 98 -1.65 -19.38 14.38
C PRO A 98 -2.90 -18.61 13.94
N ASP A 99 -3.79 -18.31 14.84
CA ASP A 99 -5.02 -17.58 14.51
C ASP A 99 -4.90 -16.07 14.70
N ASP A 100 -3.72 -15.57 15.08
CA ASP A 100 -3.49 -14.15 15.28
C ASP A 100 -2.03 -13.82 14.98
N LEU A 101 -1.62 -14.09 13.74
CA LEU A 101 -0.25 -13.83 13.32
C LEU A 101 -0.05 -12.34 13.07
N ARG A 102 1.15 -11.88 13.38
CA ARG A 102 1.54 -10.49 13.21
C ARG A 102 2.97 -10.41 12.71
N CYS A 103 3.30 -9.30 12.07
CA CYS A 103 4.68 -9.04 11.68
C CYS A 103 5.55 -8.93 12.92
N SER A 104 6.65 -9.65 12.94
CA SER A 104 7.64 -9.56 14.00
C SER A 104 8.41 -8.25 13.88
N THR A 105 9.04 -7.81 14.97
CA THR A 105 9.83 -6.59 14.95
C THR A 105 11.11 -6.74 14.14
N GLY A 106 11.68 -7.93 14.08
CA GLY A 106 12.90 -8.17 13.31
C GLY A 106 12.55 -8.83 11.99
N GLN A 107 13.00 -8.25 10.89
CA GLN A 107 12.71 -8.77 9.56
C GLN A 107 14.00 -9.09 8.82
N PRO A 108 13.98 -10.09 7.92
CA PRO A 108 15.18 -10.44 7.17
C PRO A 108 15.56 -9.33 6.19
N HIS A 109 16.84 -9.25 5.91
CA HIS A 109 17.34 -8.42 4.82
C HIS A 109 17.25 -9.22 3.54
N ALA A 110 16.61 -8.70 2.56
CA ALA A 110 16.39 -9.43 1.31
C ALA A 110 17.14 -8.79 0.14
#